data_73dd8c6305c151b4df9be512b4988c6a
#
_entry.id   73dd8c6305c151b4df9be512b4988c6a
#
_cell.length_a   1.000
_cell.length_b   1.000
_cell.length_c   1.000
_cell.angle_alpha   90.00
_cell.angle_beta   90.00
_cell.angle_gamma   90.00
#
_symmetry.space_group_name_H-M   'P 1'
#
loop_
_entity.id
_entity.type
_entity.pdbx_description
1 polymer ?
#
loop_
_entity_poly.entity_id
_entity_poly.type
_entity_poly.pdbx_seq_one_letter_code
_entity_poly.pdbx_strand_id
1 'polypeptide(L)'
;NMSYESFDERLTSKRFSDRKGEYIQYTCYQEDIYIGYYWYETADKEGYWDNAGGYSSIVQYPFGYGLSYSSFDWEISSKKVLNDGDFSNLKKDDTIELVVDITNTGDYPAKDVAELYVEKPYTKGGIEKPSTQLVGFFKTRELEKGETERGVIRVRLQDIADYDCYDKNNDAHMGYELDSGNYKFILKTDSHNPKLDASNKELSFTSNITNTIHYDTDADTGYKIRNRFTNYTNETSGATSVNDDKHPEGGVNGSIDGSDFNGNGIGATYLTRADFKGTFPTQFLPAVAMGDWYEKTYRVLTPWDDYKGEVPYQNQDGTVMIADVIGKDYDDPLWDDLLNRLSYAELIEL
;
A
#
# COMPACT_ATOMS: atom_id res chain seq x y z
N ASN A 1 17.53 -3.47 -6.77
CA ASN A 1 18.44 -2.31 -6.74
C ASN A 1 18.23 -1.46 -7.97
N MET A 2 17.06 -0.89 -8.08
CA MET A 2 16.82 0.09 -9.11
C MET A 2 17.52 1.36 -8.71
N SER A 3 18.38 1.82 -9.59
CA SER A 3 19.39 2.75 -9.21
C SER A 3 18.83 4.11 -8.91
N TYR A 4 19.07 4.58 -7.76
CA TYR A 4 19.12 5.99 -7.43
C TYR A 4 20.28 6.74 -8.12
N GLU A 5 21.06 6.09 -8.97
CA GLU A 5 22.20 6.72 -9.65
C GLU A 5 21.81 7.80 -10.64
N SER A 6 20.58 7.79 -11.13
CA SER A 6 20.04 8.91 -11.92
C SER A 6 19.51 10.06 -11.06
N PHE A 7 19.33 9.84 -9.75
CA PHE A 7 18.95 10.85 -8.76
C PHE A 7 20.15 11.66 -8.28
N ASP A 8 21.10 11.73 -9.09
CA ASP A 8 22.43 12.09 -8.84
C ASP A 8 22.64 13.56 -8.43
N GLU A 9 23.92 13.84 -8.22
CA GLU A 9 24.61 15.07 -7.93
C GLU A 9 24.02 16.35 -8.55
N ARG A 10 23.24 16.25 -9.64
CA ARG A 10 22.57 17.36 -10.29
C ARG A 10 21.38 17.91 -9.51
N LEU A 11 20.72 17.08 -8.70
CA LEU A 11 19.64 17.53 -7.79
C LEU A 11 20.21 18.22 -6.54
N THR A 12 21.41 17.86 -6.13
CA THR A 12 22.04 18.41 -4.93
C THR A 12 22.82 19.69 -5.22
N SER A 13 23.19 19.95 -6.46
CA SER A 13 24.09 21.05 -6.82
C SER A 13 23.42 22.39 -7.18
N LYS A 14 22.11 22.36 -7.49
CA LYS A 14 21.37 23.59 -7.82
C LYS A 14 20.01 23.64 -7.13
N ARG A 15 19.70 24.79 -6.52
CA ARG A 15 18.38 25.05 -5.96
C ARG A 15 17.31 25.03 -7.05
N PHE A 16 16.13 24.58 -6.70
CA PHE A 16 14.97 24.49 -7.60
C PHE A 16 14.64 25.82 -8.30
N SER A 17 14.87 26.94 -7.60
CA SER A 17 14.66 28.31 -8.11
C SER A 17 15.64 28.72 -9.21
N ASP A 18 16.80 28.08 -9.31
CA ASP A 18 17.86 28.46 -10.23
C ASP A 18 17.75 27.74 -11.58
N ARG A 19 16.71 26.93 -11.75
CA ARG A 19 16.54 26.01 -12.91
C ARG A 19 15.52 26.49 -13.94
N LYS A 20 15.26 27.79 -14.03
CA LYS A 20 14.43 28.33 -15.10
C LYS A 20 15.01 27.93 -16.47
N GLY A 21 14.30 27.03 -17.17
CA GLY A 21 14.71 26.52 -18.46
C GLY A 21 15.67 25.31 -18.42
N GLU A 22 15.94 24.75 -17.24
CA GLU A 22 16.68 23.49 -17.11
C GLU A 22 15.72 22.32 -16.82
N TYR A 23 16.18 21.16 -17.14
CA TYR A 23 15.46 19.89 -17.09
C TYR A 23 15.21 19.44 -15.65
N ILE A 24 13.98 19.08 -15.35
CA ILE A 24 13.60 18.47 -14.07
C ILE A 24 13.70 16.97 -14.22
N GLN A 25 14.41 16.35 -13.30
CA GLN A 25 14.53 14.89 -13.26
C GLN A 25 13.41 14.29 -12.42
N TYR A 26 12.94 13.15 -12.79
CA TYR A 26 12.00 12.35 -12.02
C TYR A 26 12.48 10.91 -11.92
N THR A 27 12.03 10.23 -10.90
CA THR A 27 12.32 8.80 -10.70
C THR A 27 11.12 8.00 -11.15
N CYS A 28 11.38 7.01 -11.99
CA CYS A 28 10.40 6.03 -12.43
C CYS A 28 10.64 4.73 -11.66
N TYR A 29 9.67 4.32 -10.85
CA TYR A 29 9.72 3.06 -10.11
C TYR A 29 9.20 1.92 -10.98
N GLN A 30 10.11 1.29 -11.72
CA GLN A 30 9.76 0.21 -12.67
C GLN A 30 9.27 -1.06 -11.99
N GLU A 31 9.52 -1.22 -10.68
CA GLU A 31 8.99 -2.31 -9.86
C GLU A 31 7.49 -2.24 -9.65
N ASP A 32 6.85 -1.11 -9.98
CA ASP A 32 5.42 -0.87 -9.78
C ASP A 32 5.02 -1.14 -8.32
N ILE A 33 3.97 -1.92 -8.09
CA ILE A 33 3.51 -2.32 -6.73
C ILE A 33 4.40 -3.36 -6.07
N TYR A 34 5.33 -3.97 -6.80
CA TYR A 34 6.15 -5.09 -6.33
C TYR A 34 7.37 -4.61 -5.56
N ILE A 35 7.15 -4.13 -4.34
CA ILE A 35 8.18 -3.65 -3.42
C ILE A 35 8.26 -4.53 -2.17
N GLY A 36 9.42 -4.62 -1.54
CA GLY A 36 9.63 -5.41 -0.34
C GLY A 36 9.18 -6.86 -0.51
N TYR A 37 8.42 -7.39 0.44
CA TYR A 37 7.97 -8.77 0.40
C TYR A 37 6.97 -9.06 -0.74
N TYR A 38 6.23 -8.06 -1.24
CA TYR A 38 5.37 -8.24 -2.41
C TYR A 38 6.15 -8.73 -3.61
N TRP A 39 7.37 -8.20 -3.79
CA TRP A 39 8.24 -8.63 -4.87
C TRP A 39 8.71 -10.08 -4.65
N TYR A 40 9.24 -10.39 -3.46
CA TYR A 40 9.78 -11.71 -3.17
C TYR A 40 8.71 -12.80 -3.24
N GLU A 41 7.56 -12.59 -2.60
CA GLU A 41 6.48 -13.57 -2.57
C GLU A 41 5.85 -13.77 -3.95
N THR A 42 5.72 -12.69 -4.74
CA THR A 42 5.17 -12.80 -6.10
C THR A 42 6.17 -13.45 -7.04
N ALA A 43 7.46 -13.11 -6.93
CA ALA A 43 8.52 -13.76 -7.71
C ALA A 43 8.56 -15.27 -7.50
N ASP A 44 8.44 -15.72 -6.25
CA ASP A 44 8.34 -17.14 -5.91
C ASP A 44 7.09 -17.78 -6.51
N LYS A 45 5.93 -17.15 -6.31
CA LYS A 45 4.65 -17.62 -6.83
C LYS A 45 4.63 -17.79 -8.35
N GLU A 46 5.31 -16.89 -9.07
CA GLU A 46 5.43 -16.93 -10.54
C GLU A 46 6.64 -17.76 -11.04
N GLY A 47 7.30 -18.51 -10.15
CA GLY A 47 8.39 -19.41 -10.50
C GLY A 47 9.69 -18.72 -10.91
N TYR A 48 9.88 -17.45 -10.53
CA TYR A 48 11.09 -16.70 -10.86
C TYR A 48 12.36 -17.34 -10.29
N TRP A 49 12.23 -17.97 -9.12
CA TRP A 49 13.33 -18.62 -8.39
C TRP A 49 13.51 -20.11 -8.68
N ASP A 50 12.68 -20.75 -9.51
CA ASP A 50 12.70 -22.20 -9.74
C ASP A 50 14.09 -22.73 -10.14
N ASN A 51 14.80 -21.98 -10.96
CA ASN A 51 16.14 -22.31 -11.41
C ASN A 51 17.26 -21.81 -10.50
N ALA A 52 16.90 -21.11 -9.41
CA ALA A 52 17.86 -20.55 -8.44
C ALA A 52 17.84 -21.28 -7.10
N GLY A 53 17.16 -22.42 -7.01
CA GLY A 53 17.05 -23.20 -5.77
C GLY A 53 15.82 -22.87 -4.92
N GLY A 54 14.88 -22.09 -5.46
CA GLY A 54 13.63 -21.72 -4.79
C GLY A 54 13.79 -20.56 -3.80
N TYR A 55 12.67 -20.21 -3.15
CA TYR A 55 12.56 -19.07 -2.24
C TYR A 55 13.64 -19.02 -1.15
N SER A 56 13.85 -20.11 -0.44
CA SER A 56 14.81 -20.19 0.68
C SER A 56 16.28 -19.99 0.29
N SER A 57 16.61 -20.14 -1.00
CA SER A 57 17.96 -19.86 -1.52
C SER A 57 18.21 -18.37 -1.74
N ILE A 58 17.15 -17.56 -1.79
CA ILE A 58 17.18 -16.13 -2.07
C ILE A 58 16.84 -15.31 -0.84
N VAL A 59 15.82 -15.73 -0.08
CA VAL A 59 15.31 -15.01 1.09
C VAL A 59 15.75 -15.74 2.36
N GLN A 60 16.60 -15.10 3.12
CA GLN A 60 17.08 -15.65 4.39
C GLN A 60 16.02 -15.54 5.48
N TYR A 61 15.35 -14.39 5.55
CA TYR A 61 14.30 -14.09 6.52
C TYR A 61 13.14 -13.40 5.80
N PRO A 62 11.97 -14.07 5.69
CA PRO A 62 10.76 -13.44 5.19
C PRO A 62 10.34 -12.23 6.03
N PHE A 63 9.55 -11.35 5.44
CA PHE A 63 8.94 -10.26 6.21
C PHE A 63 8.05 -10.81 7.33
N GLY A 64 8.15 -10.27 8.53
CA GLY A 64 7.45 -10.76 9.72
C GLY A 64 8.19 -11.87 10.47
N TYR A 65 9.24 -12.46 9.88
CA TYR A 65 10.01 -13.52 10.54
C TYR A 65 10.58 -13.07 11.88
N GLY A 66 10.44 -13.94 12.88
CA GLY A 66 11.01 -13.75 14.20
C GLY A 66 11.44 -15.06 14.85
N LEU A 67 12.35 -14.95 15.80
CA LEU A 67 12.76 -16.06 16.67
C LEU A 67 12.16 -15.90 18.06
N SER A 68 11.72 -17.01 18.65
CA SER A 68 11.25 -17.06 20.02
C SER A 68 11.94 -18.17 20.78
N TYR A 69 12.13 -18.02 22.08
CA TYR A 69 12.52 -19.10 22.98
C TYR A 69 11.32 -19.96 23.42
N SER A 70 10.12 -19.60 22.98
CA SER A 70 8.90 -20.33 23.28
C SER A 70 8.19 -20.78 22.00
N SER A 71 7.14 -21.57 22.15
CA SER A 71 6.30 -22.06 21.06
C SER A 71 4.87 -21.62 21.31
N PHE A 72 4.12 -21.44 20.22
CA PHE A 72 2.74 -20.98 20.32
C PHE A 72 1.84 -21.79 19.42
N ASP A 73 0.66 -22.15 19.93
CA ASP A 73 -0.44 -22.70 19.15
C ASP A 73 -1.49 -21.60 18.92
N TRP A 74 -2.07 -21.61 17.71
CA TRP A 74 -3.13 -20.67 17.33
C TRP A 74 -4.39 -21.42 16.91
N GLU A 75 -5.53 -20.83 17.25
CA GLU A 75 -6.84 -21.32 16.85
C GLU A 75 -7.70 -20.15 16.35
N ILE A 76 -8.38 -20.35 15.21
CA ILE A 76 -9.44 -19.44 14.78
C ILE A 76 -10.70 -19.73 15.60
N SER A 77 -10.92 -18.95 16.66
CA SER A 77 -12.07 -19.13 17.56
C SER A 77 -13.37 -18.71 16.91
N SER A 78 -13.34 -17.64 16.13
CA SER A 78 -14.49 -17.20 15.34
C SER A 78 -14.08 -16.33 14.17
N LYS A 79 -14.94 -16.27 13.17
CA LYS A 79 -14.87 -15.35 12.06
C LYS A 79 -16.27 -14.90 11.68
N LYS A 80 -16.44 -13.66 11.33
CA LYS A 80 -17.72 -13.11 10.85
C LYS A 80 -17.48 -11.92 9.93
N VAL A 81 -18.45 -11.65 9.09
CA VAL A 81 -18.60 -10.37 8.42
C VAL A 81 -19.50 -9.51 9.30
N LEU A 82 -19.08 -8.29 9.64
CA LEU A 82 -19.84 -7.42 10.50
C LEU A 82 -21.14 -6.97 9.81
N ASN A 83 -22.11 -6.47 10.59
CA ASN A 83 -23.41 -6.01 10.10
C ASN A 83 -24.22 -7.07 9.32
N ASP A 84 -24.16 -8.32 9.79
CA ASP A 84 -24.87 -9.48 9.19
C ASP A 84 -24.47 -9.77 7.74
N GLY A 85 -23.23 -9.40 7.37
CA GLY A 85 -22.68 -9.74 6.07
C GLY A 85 -22.39 -11.23 5.89
N ASP A 86 -22.11 -11.63 4.66
CA ASP A 86 -21.93 -13.02 4.27
C ASP A 86 -20.61 -13.26 3.53
N PHE A 87 -19.79 -14.20 4.02
CA PHE A 87 -18.55 -14.62 3.38
C PHE A 87 -18.72 -15.12 1.95
N SER A 88 -19.91 -15.64 1.61
CA SER A 88 -20.20 -16.12 0.25
C SER A 88 -20.41 -14.98 -0.76
N ASN A 89 -20.63 -13.75 -0.29
CA ASN A 89 -20.87 -12.60 -1.15
C ASN A 89 -20.60 -11.28 -0.42
N LEU A 90 -19.34 -10.95 -0.24
CA LEU A 90 -18.90 -9.71 0.40
C LEU A 90 -19.37 -8.47 -0.37
N LYS A 91 -19.64 -7.41 0.36
CA LYS A 91 -20.14 -6.12 -0.14
C LYS A 91 -19.15 -4.99 0.15
N LYS A 92 -19.30 -3.88 -0.54
CA LYS A 92 -18.42 -2.72 -0.54
C LYS A 92 -17.99 -2.26 0.86
N ASP A 93 -18.94 -2.19 1.79
CA ASP A 93 -18.73 -1.62 3.13
C ASP A 93 -18.53 -2.70 4.21
N ASP A 94 -18.34 -3.95 3.80
CA ASP A 94 -18.14 -5.04 4.73
C ASP A 94 -16.80 -4.93 5.44
N THR A 95 -16.79 -5.37 6.68
CA THR A 95 -15.60 -5.56 7.49
C THR A 95 -15.57 -7.00 7.98
N ILE A 96 -14.50 -7.70 7.69
CA ILE A 96 -14.25 -9.04 8.22
C ILE A 96 -13.64 -8.89 9.61
N GLU A 97 -14.19 -9.60 10.58
CA GLU A 97 -13.63 -9.75 11.92
C GLU A 97 -13.19 -11.21 12.11
N LEU A 98 -11.92 -11.37 12.42
CA LEU A 98 -11.29 -12.64 12.78
C LEU A 98 -10.90 -12.61 14.24
N VAL A 99 -11.28 -13.65 15.00
CA VAL A 99 -10.84 -13.85 16.39
C VAL A 99 -9.89 -15.02 16.42
N VAL A 100 -8.68 -14.78 16.91
CA VAL A 100 -7.64 -15.79 17.05
C VAL A 100 -7.28 -15.95 18.53
N ASP A 101 -7.25 -17.20 19.03
CA ASP A 101 -6.71 -17.53 20.34
C ASP A 101 -5.27 -18.01 20.16
N ILE A 102 -4.34 -17.39 20.90
CA ILE A 102 -2.91 -17.69 20.86
C ILE A 102 -2.49 -18.18 22.24
N THR A 103 -1.97 -19.41 22.30
CA THR A 103 -1.54 -20.06 23.53
C THR A 103 -0.04 -20.26 23.52
N ASN A 104 0.65 -19.85 24.58
CA ASN A 104 2.05 -20.18 24.78
C ASN A 104 2.17 -21.66 25.23
N THR A 105 2.68 -22.51 24.35
CA THR A 105 2.89 -23.94 24.61
C THR A 105 4.33 -24.28 25.01
N GLY A 106 5.24 -23.31 24.91
CA GLY A 106 6.64 -23.45 25.30
C GLY A 106 6.89 -23.28 26.80
N ASP A 107 8.15 -23.30 27.17
CA ASP A 107 8.55 -23.29 28.58
C ASP A 107 8.88 -21.88 29.12
N TYR A 108 8.99 -20.88 28.27
CA TYR A 108 9.40 -19.54 28.65
C TYR A 108 8.28 -18.51 28.39
N PRO A 109 8.14 -17.51 29.26
CA PRO A 109 7.26 -16.38 28.97
C PRO A 109 7.70 -15.67 27.67
N ALA A 110 6.76 -15.41 26.78
CA ALA A 110 7.07 -14.77 25.51
C ALA A 110 5.83 -14.15 24.85
N LYS A 111 6.08 -13.35 23.83
CA LYS A 111 5.05 -12.74 22.97
C LYS A 111 5.06 -13.39 21.60
N ASP A 112 3.90 -13.40 20.96
CA ASP A 112 3.75 -13.86 19.57
C ASP A 112 2.96 -12.87 18.73
N VAL A 113 3.07 -12.98 17.41
CA VAL A 113 2.36 -12.13 16.46
C VAL A 113 1.65 -13.00 15.43
N ALA A 114 0.32 -12.94 15.43
CA ALA A 114 -0.47 -13.55 14.38
C ALA A 114 -0.66 -12.53 13.25
N GLU A 115 -0.16 -12.84 12.06
CA GLU A 115 -0.27 -12.03 10.87
C GLU A 115 -1.34 -12.59 9.94
N LEU A 116 -2.32 -11.75 9.53
CA LEU A 116 -3.36 -12.14 8.59
C LEU A 116 -3.01 -11.62 7.20
N TYR A 117 -2.88 -12.54 6.27
CA TYR A 117 -2.62 -12.25 4.87
C TYR A 117 -3.82 -12.58 4.00
N VAL A 118 -3.95 -11.90 2.87
CA VAL A 118 -4.92 -12.23 1.83
C VAL A 118 -4.22 -12.58 0.52
N GLU A 119 -4.69 -13.66 -0.12
CA GLU A 119 -4.44 -13.97 -1.52
C GLU A 119 -5.70 -13.63 -2.31
N LYS A 120 -5.55 -12.70 -3.26
CA LYS A 120 -6.66 -12.16 -4.06
C LYS A 120 -6.79 -12.90 -5.39
N PRO A 121 -7.98 -12.92 -6.01
CA PRO A 121 -8.12 -13.44 -7.35
C PRO A 121 -7.25 -12.64 -8.32
N TYR A 122 -6.48 -13.34 -9.14
CA TYR A 122 -5.62 -12.72 -10.15
C TYR A 122 -5.88 -13.31 -11.52
N THR A 123 -6.12 -12.45 -12.49
CA THR A 123 -6.22 -12.80 -13.90
C THR A 123 -4.96 -12.33 -14.60
N LYS A 124 -4.30 -13.21 -15.33
CA LYS A 124 -3.06 -12.90 -16.05
C LYS A 124 -3.27 -11.75 -17.03
N GLY A 125 -2.52 -10.67 -16.84
CA GLY A 125 -2.65 -9.45 -17.64
C GLY A 125 -3.78 -8.51 -17.21
N GLY A 126 -4.53 -8.86 -16.16
CA GLY A 126 -5.47 -7.99 -15.50
C GLY A 126 -4.78 -7.01 -14.53
N ILE A 127 -5.52 -6.58 -13.52
CA ILE A 127 -5.02 -5.63 -12.51
C ILE A 127 -3.82 -6.23 -11.78
N GLU A 128 -2.76 -5.44 -11.61
CA GLU A 128 -1.57 -5.88 -10.90
C GLU A 128 -1.86 -6.07 -9.41
N LYS A 129 -1.51 -7.25 -8.89
CA LYS A 129 -1.77 -7.67 -7.51
C LYS A 129 -0.62 -8.50 -6.99
N PRO A 130 -0.11 -8.24 -5.76
CA PRO A 130 0.86 -9.14 -5.15
C PRO A 130 0.23 -10.52 -4.89
N SER A 131 1.06 -11.55 -4.86
CA SER A 131 0.58 -12.91 -4.58
C SER A 131 -0.01 -13.06 -3.17
N THR A 132 0.48 -12.25 -2.23
CA THR A 132 0.01 -12.22 -0.84
C THR A 132 0.17 -10.80 -0.27
N GLN A 133 -0.77 -10.37 0.56
CA GLN A 133 -0.78 -9.04 1.18
C GLN A 133 -1.13 -9.15 2.65
N LEU A 134 -0.30 -8.56 3.53
CA LEU A 134 -0.64 -8.40 4.95
C LEU A 134 -1.80 -7.42 5.09
N VAL A 135 -2.86 -7.85 5.78
CA VAL A 135 -4.09 -7.07 5.93
C VAL A 135 -4.45 -6.79 7.38
N GLY A 136 -3.70 -7.35 8.30
CA GLY A 136 -3.84 -7.07 9.73
C GLY A 136 -2.97 -8.01 10.55
N PHE A 137 -2.78 -7.66 11.80
CA PHE A 137 -2.04 -8.50 12.74
C PHE A 137 -2.56 -8.30 14.17
N PHE A 138 -2.25 -9.25 15.01
CA PHE A 138 -2.44 -9.15 16.45
C PHE A 138 -1.17 -9.59 17.18
N LYS A 139 -0.65 -8.75 18.07
CA LYS A 139 0.50 -9.05 18.90
C LYS A 139 0.05 -9.29 20.34
N THR A 140 0.43 -10.45 20.91
CA THR A 140 0.09 -10.77 22.29
C THR A 140 0.86 -9.91 23.30
N ARG A 141 0.29 -9.77 24.49
CA ARG A 141 1.10 -9.48 25.67
C ARG A 141 2.09 -10.63 25.93
N GLU A 142 2.95 -10.48 26.91
CA GLU A 142 3.77 -11.62 27.36
C GLU A 142 2.86 -12.66 28.00
N LEU A 143 2.96 -13.90 27.51
CA LEU A 143 2.18 -15.05 27.96
C LEU A 143 3.06 -16.04 28.71
N GLU A 144 2.64 -16.44 29.89
CA GLU A 144 3.23 -17.54 30.63
C GLU A 144 2.90 -18.89 29.95
N LYS A 145 3.65 -19.93 30.29
CA LYS A 145 3.36 -21.28 29.79
C LYS A 145 1.92 -21.71 30.04
N GLY A 146 1.24 -22.12 28.99
CA GLY A 146 -0.15 -22.55 29.01
C GLY A 146 -1.17 -21.41 29.03
N GLU A 147 -0.72 -20.16 29.04
CA GLU A 147 -1.59 -19.00 29.02
C GLU A 147 -2.04 -18.71 27.59
N THR A 148 -3.30 -18.32 27.46
CA THR A 148 -3.93 -17.98 26.17
C THR A 148 -4.37 -16.51 26.15
N GLU A 149 -4.16 -15.86 25.04
CA GLU A 149 -4.73 -14.53 24.77
C GLU A 149 -5.57 -14.56 23.51
N ARG A 150 -6.70 -13.85 23.58
CA ARG A 150 -7.64 -13.70 22.48
C ARG A 150 -7.39 -12.40 21.76
N GLY A 151 -7.04 -12.48 20.48
CA GLY A 151 -6.86 -11.34 19.60
C GLY A 151 -8.01 -11.14 18.62
N VAL A 152 -8.19 -9.92 18.18
CA VAL A 152 -9.17 -9.56 17.14
C VAL A 152 -8.46 -8.82 16.03
N ILE A 153 -8.61 -9.32 14.80
CA ILE A 153 -8.11 -8.68 13.59
C ILE A 153 -9.33 -8.28 12.75
N ARG A 154 -9.36 -7.01 12.33
CA ARG A 154 -10.42 -6.47 11.46
C ARG A 154 -9.84 -6.02 10.14
N VAL A 155 -10.54 -6.35 9.05
CA VAL A 155 -10.16 -6.00 7.68
C VAL A 155 -11.37 -5.35 7.00
N ARG A 156 -11.28 -4.07 6.70
CA ARG A 156 -12.25 -3.39 5.84
C ARG A 156 -11.94 -3.75 4.38
N LEU A 157 -12.95 -4.02 3.58
CA LEU A 157 -12.72 -4.41 2.18
C LEU A 157 -12.04 -3.30 1.38
N GLN A 158 -12.31 -2.05 1.66
CA GLN A 158 -11.64 -0.94 0.99
C GLN A 158 -10.11 -0.96 1.19
N ASP A 159 -9.62 -1.40 2.36
CA ASP A 159 -8.19 -1.41 2.68
C ASP A 159 -7.39 -2.44 1.87
N ILE A 160 -8.09 -3.37 1.23
CA ILE A 160 -7.48 -4.40 0.39
C ILE A 160 -7.78 -4.22 -1.10
N ALA A 161 -8.40 -3.10 -1.48
CA ALA A 161 -8.68 -2.80 -2.89
C ALA A 161 -7.38 -2.57 -3.68
N ASP A 162 -7.39 -2.99 -4.94
CA ASP A 162 -6.31 -2.76 -5.88
C ASP A 162 -6.65 -1.56 -6.76
N TYR A 163 -5.63 -0.88 -7.29
CA TYR A 163 -5.84 0.28 -8.13
C TYR A 163 -5.67 -0.09 -9.60
N ASP A 164 -6.76 -0.01 -10.37
CA ASP A 164 -6.71 -0.13 -11.82
C ASP A 164 -6.63 1.26 -12.46
N CYS A 165 -5.47 1.58 -13.05
CA CYS A 165 -5.30 2.85 -13.74
C CYS A 165 -5.56 2.77 -15.25
N TYR A 166 -5.70 1.56 -15.81
CA TYR A 166 -5.80 1.32 -17.25
C TYR A 166 -7.06 0.56 -17.68
N ASP A 167 -8.03 0.34 -16.77
CA ASP A 167 -9.22 -0.47 -17.03
C ASP A 167 -8.84 -1.88 -17.56
N LYS A 168 -7.96 -2.56 -16.81
CA LYS A 168 -7.39 -3.84 -17.20
C LYS A 168 -8.41 -4.99 -17.22
N ASN A 169 -9.47 -4.86 -16.46
CA ASN A 169 -10.58 -5.82 -16.45
C ASN A 169 -11.69 -5.46 -17.44
N ASN A 170 -11.61 -4.30 -18.12
CA ASN A 170 -12.54 -3.80 -19.14
C ASN A 170 -13.98 -3.62 -18.61
N ASP A 171 -14.13 -3.07 -17.42
CA ASP A 171 -15.44 -2.78 -16.82
C ASP A 171 -15.81 -1.29 -16.83
N ALA A 172 -15.00 -0.47 -17.49
CA ALA A 172 -15.11 0.97 -17.62
C ALA A 172 -14.91 1.75 -16.31
N HIS A 173 -14.21 1.14 -15.34
CA HIS A 173 -13.78 1.81 -14.13
C HIS A 173 -12.25 1.97 -14.10
N MET A 174 -11.76 3.10 -13.61
CA MET A 174 -10.35 3.35 -13.37
C MET A 174 -10.20 3.95 -11.98
N GLY A 175 -9.76 3.15 -11.03
CA GLY A 175 -9.68 3.53 -9.62
C GLY A 175 -9.43 2.34 -8.71
N TYR A 176 -9.78 2.48 -7.44
CA TYR A 176 -9.71 1.37 -6.50
C TYR A 176 -10.88 0.41 -6.68
N GLU A 177 -10.57 -0.87 -6.76
CA GLU A 177 -11.58 -1.89 -6.92
C GLU A 177 -11.16 -3.26 -6.35
N LEU A 178 -12.15 -4.11 -6.17
CA LEU A 178 -11.99 -5.51 -5.83
C LEU A 178 -12.63 -6.37 -6.91
N ASP A 179 -11.83 -7.12 -7.64
CA ASP A 179 -12.34 -8.05 -8.65
C ASP A 179 -13.27 -9.10 -8.05
N SER A 180 -14.24 -9.54 -8.84
CA SER A 180 -15.03 -10.71 -8.48
C SER A 180 -14.16 -11.97 -8.36
N GLY A 181 -14.46 -12.83 -7.40
CA GLY A 181 -13.73 -14.08 -7.18
C GLY A 181 -13.52 -14.41 -5.71
N ASN A 182 -12.66 -15.40 -5.49
CA ASN A 182 -12.35 -15.91 -4.17
C ASN A 182 -11.13 -15.20 -3.56
N TYR A 183 -11.29 -14.74 -2.33
CA TYR A 183 -10.26 -14.12 -1.49
C TYR A 183 -9.92 -15.11 -0.38
N LYS A 184 -8.68 -15.61 -0.37
CA LYS A 184 -8.22 -16.55 0.68
C LYS A 184 -7.48 -15.77 1.76
N PHE A 185 -7.98 -15.81 2.96
CA PHE A 185 -7.37 -15.23 4.17
C PHE A 185 -6.61 -16.31 4.92
N ILE A 186 -5.35 -16.03 5.27
CA ILE A 186 -4.44 -17.02 5.85
C ILE A 186 -3.73 -16.40 7.04
N LEU A 187 -3.77 -17.04 8.19
CA LEU A 187 -2.88 -16.70 9.29
C LEU A 187 -1.49 -17.26 9.00
N LYS A 188 -0.50 -16.39 9.05
CA LYS A 188 0.90 -16.75 8.80
C LYS A 188 1.80 -16.31 9.95
N THR A 189 2.95 -16.97 10.08
CA THR A 189 4.02 -16.60 11.02
C THR A 189 4.97 -15.55 10.44
N ASP A 190 4.92 -15.39 9.14
CA ASP A 190 5.67 -14.42 8.32
C ASP A 190 5.05 -14.39 6.92
N SER A 191 5.52 -13.55 6.01
CA SER A 191 4.93 -13.39 4.66
C SER A 191 4.87 -14.68 3.85
N HIS A 192 5.75 -15.65 4.14
CA HIS A 192 5.89 -16.89 3.36
C HIS A 192 5.23 -18.09 4.05
N ASN A 193 5.39 -18.24 5.36
CA ASN A 193 5.05 -19.46 6.09
C ASN A 193 3.66 -19.40 6.72
N PRO A 194 2.68 -20.19 6.21
CA PRO A 194 1.38 -20.30 6.84
C PRO A 194 1.46 -20.97 8.22
N LYS A 195 0.64 -20.52 9.17
CA LYS A 195 0.45 -21.21 10.43
C LYS A 195 -0.39 -22.46 10.19
N LEU A 196 0.09 -23.59 10.66
CA LEU A 196 -0.61 -24.86 10.58
C LEU A 196 -1.28 -25.21 11.91
N ASP A 197 -2.43 -25.86 11.85
CA ASP A 197 -3.07 -26.50 13.01
C ASP A 197 -2.41 -27.85 13.37
N ALA A 198 -2.89 -28.47 14.42
CA ALA A 198 -2.40 -29.80 14.88
C ALA A 198 -2.59 -30.92 13.85
N SER A 199 -3.37 -30.71 12.80
CA SER A 199 -3.59 -31.64 11.70
C SER A 199 -2.76 -31.29 10.45
N ASN A 200 -1.79 -30.38 10.56
CA ASN A 200 -1.00 -29.86 9.46
C ASN A 200 -1.83 -29.14 8.37
N LYS A 201 -2.93 -28.55 8.74
CA LYS A 201 -3.77 -27.75 7.85
C LYS A 201 -3.56 -26.27 8.13
N GLU A 202 -3.50 -25.46 7.07
CA GLU A 202 -3.41 -24.00 7.18
C GLU A 202 -4.59 -23.41 7.95
N LEU A 203 -4.32 -22.52 8.86
CA LEU A 203 -5.34 -21.68 9.51
C LEU A 203 -5.81 -20.63 8.51
N SER A 204 -6.80 -20.96 7.72
CA SER A 204 -7.28 -20.13 6.62
C SER A 204 -8.80 -20.22 6.43
N PHE A 205 -9.34 -19.27 5.70
CA PHE A 205 -10.70 -19.28 5.21
C PHE A 205 -10.81 -18.55 3.88
N THR A 206 -11.88 -18.81 3.15
CA THR A 206 -12.15 -18.16 1.87
C THR A 206 -13.43 -17.37 1.94
N SER A 207 -13.43 -16.18 1.33
CA SER A 207 -14.60 -15.37 1.06
C SER A 207 -14.76 -15.18 -0.44
N ASN A 208 -15.96 -14.81 -0.88
CA ASN A 208 -16.25 -14.54 -2.28
C ASN A 208 -16.80 -13.15 -2.49
N ILE A 209 -16.41 -12.53 -3.59
CA ILE A 209 -17.03 -11.32 -4.15
C ILE A 209 -17.67 -11.73 -5.47
N THR A 210 -18.98 -11.63 -5.54
CA THR A 210 -19.75 -12.10 -6.73
C THR A 210 -19.62 -11.15 -7.91
N ASN A 211 -19.60 -9.83 -7.64
CA ASN A 211 -19.46 -8.78 -8.66
C ASN A 211 -18.35 -7.84 -8.23
N THR A 212 -17.54 -7.37 -9.18
CA THR A 212 -16.52 -6.34 -8.94
C THR A 212 -17.07 -5.18 -8.13
N ILE A 213 -16.31 -4.72 -7.15
CA ILE A 213 -16.69 -3.63 -6.26
C ILE A 213 -15.80 -2.43 -6.58
N HIS A 214 -16.41 -1.29 -6.89
CA HIS A 214 -15.70 -0.05 -7.18
C HIS A 214 -15.76 0.94 -6.02
N TYR A 215 -14.66 1.66 -5.79
CA TYR A 215 -14.54 2.70 -4.78
C TYR A 215 -14.31 4.06 -5.44
N ASP A 216 -15.38 4.85 -5.54
CA ASP A 216 -15.34 6.21 -6.11
C ASP A 216 -14.97 7.27 -5.08
N THR A 217 -14.99 6.90 -3.80
CA THR A 217 -14.77 7.80 -2.67
C THR A 217 -13.97 7.08 -1.61
N ASP A 218 -12.97 7.76 -1.09
CA ASP A 218 -12.20 7.28 0.07
C ASP A 218 -13.07 7.32 1.33
N ALA A 219 -13.13 6.20 2.06
CA ALA A 219 -14.04 6.06 3.20
C ALA A 219 -13.65 6.91 4.41
N ASP A 220 -12.38 7.22 4.57
CA ASP A 220 -11.87 7.93 5.73
C ASP A 220 -11.96 9.45 5.53
N THR A 221 -11.67 9.93 4.33
CA THR A 221 -11.62 11.37 4.02
C THR A 221 -12.85 11.90 3.30
N GLY A 222 -13.65 11.03 2.66
CA GLY A 222 -14.77 11.40 1.81
C GLY A 222 -14.36 12.03 0.46
N TYR A 223 -13.07 12.05 0.15
CA TYR A 223 -12.60 12.59 -1.13
C TYR A 223 -12.92 11.66 -2.28
N LYS A 224 -13.35 12.25 -3.41
CA LYS A 224 -13.55 11.51 -4.65
C LYS A 224 -12.22 10.98 -5.17
N ILE A 225 -12.17 9.66 -5.37
CA ILE A 225 -11.05 8.97 -5.99
C ILE A 225 -11.07 9.27 -7.49
N ARG A 226 -9.93 9.68 -8.04
CA ARG A 226 -9.78 10.02 -9.45
C ARG A 226 -8.55 9.34 -10.01
N ASN A 227 -8.68 8.80 -11.21
CA ASN A 227 -7.52 8.32 -11.93
C ASN A 227 -6.65 9.51 -12.34
N ARG A 228 -5.40 9.53 -11.85
CA ARG A 228 -4.39 10.56 -12.18
C ARG A 228 -3.31 10.04 -13.12
N PHE A 229 -3.40 8.79 -13.52
CA PHE A 229 -2.44 8.14 -14.40
C PHE A 229 -2.82 8.27 -15.86
N THR A 230 -4.13 8.21 -16.15
CA THR A 230 -4.67 8.33 -17.48
C THR A 230 -5.89 9.25 -17.48
N ASN A 231 -6.07 10.04 -18.52
CA ASN A 231 -7.25 10.89 -18.72
C ASN A 231 -7.65 11.74 -17.50
N TYR A 232 -6.65 12.22 -16.75
CA TYR A 232 -6.90 13.05 -15.58
C TYR A 232 -7.65 14.33 -15.96
N THR A 233 -8.77 14.59 -15.29
CA THR A 233 -9.53 15.84 -15.40
C THR A 233 -9.32 16.71 -14.18
N ASN A 234 -8.99 17.97 -14.37
CA ASN A 234 -8.92 18.94 -13.29
C ASN A 234 -10.26 19.70 -13.20
N GLU A 235 -11.10 19.28 -12.27
CA GLU A 235 -12.42 19.91 -12.08
C GLU A 235 -12.32 21.34 -11.51
N THR A 236 -11.25 21.67 -10.81
CA THR A 236 -11.05 22.98 -10.17
C THR A 236 -10.71 24.07 -11.17
N SER A 237 -10.02 23.75 -12.24
CA SER A 237 -9.64 24.72 -13.29
C SER A 237 -10.65 24.84 -14.42
N GLY A 238 -11.72 24.06 -14.40
CA GLY A 238 -12.67 23.97 -15.51
C GLY A 238 -12.07 23.30 -16.76
N ALA A 239 -10.82 22.86 -16.71
CA ALA A 239 -10.23 22.04 -17.74
C ALA A 239 -10.83 20.65 -17.68
N THR A 240 -11.37 20.18 -18.78
CA THR A 240 -12.03 18.89 -18.86
C THR A 240 -11.04 17.73 -18.92
N SER A 241 -9.79 18.02 -19.26
CA SER A 241 -8.71 17.03 -19.33
C SER A 241 -7.37 17.73 -19.23
N VAL A 242 -6.38 17.06 -18.65
CA VAL A 242 -4.97 17.43 -18.79
C VAL A 242 -4.43 17.20 -20.21
N ASN A 243 -5.25 16.60 -21.09
CA ASN A 243 -5.04 16.51 -22.54
C ASN A 243 -5.50 17.77 -23.27
N ASP A 244 -5.40 18.93 -22.68
CA ASP A 244 -5.56 20.20 -23.37
C ASP A 244 -4.23 20.60 -24.05
N ASP A 245 -4.22 21.77 -24.71
CA ASP A 245 -3.00 22.30 -25.37
C ASP A 245 -1.82 22.47 -24.41
N LYS A 246 -2.06 22.44 -23.10
CA LYS A 246 -1.01 22.57 -22.06
C LYS A 246 -0.53 21.22 -21.53
N HIS A 247 -1.34 20.19 -21.71
CA HIS A 247 -1.08 18.81 -21.26
C HIS A 247 -1.48 17.84 -22.37
N PRO A 248 -0.85 17.94 -23.52
CA PRO A 248 -1.29 17.26 -24.74
C PRO A 248 -1.36 15.75 -24.62
N GLU A 249 -0.55 15.20 -23.74
CA GLU A 249 -0.43 13.75 -23.57
C GLU A 249 -1.28 13.20 -22.41
N GLY A 250 -2.31 13.92 -21.99
CA GLY A 250 -3.17 13.46 -20.90
C GLY A 250 -2.58 13.66 -19.50
N GLY A 251 -1.80 14.68 -19.35
CA GLY A 251 -1.14 14.96 -18.11
C GLY A 251 -0.05 13.94 -17.81
N VAL A 252 -0.21 13.18 -16.76
CA VAL A 252 0.75 12.12 -16.40
C VAL A 252 0.65 10.89 -17.28
N ASN A 253 -0.34 10.82 -18.14
CA ASN A 253 -0.63 9.65 -18.95
C ASN A 253 0.61 9.16 -19.73
N GLY A 254 1.20 10.03 -20.50
CA GLY A 254 2.33 9.65 -21.32
C GLY A 254 3.57 9.24 -20.54
N SER A 255 3.72 9.65 -19.31
CA SER A 255 4.92 9.39 -18.53
C SER A 255 4.84 8.10 -17.71
N ILE A 256 3.65 7.72 -17.27
CA ILE A 256 3.51 6.54 -16.41
C ILE A 256 3.56 5.24 -17.20
N ASP A 257 3.06 5.25 -18.42
CA ASP A 257 3.15 4.08 -19.30
C ASP A 257 4.46 3.99 -20.10
N GLY A 258 5.44 4.83 -19.76
CA GLY A 258 6.74 4.83 -20.40
C GLY A 258 6.88 5.76 -21.60
N SER A 259 5.85 6.54 -21.93
CA SER A 259 5.96 7.62 -22.91
C SER A 259 6.39 8.93 -22.22
N ASP A 260 7.17 9.76 -22.90
CA ASP A 260 7.39 11.12 -22.44
C ASP A 260 6.18 12.02 -22.74
N PHE A 261 6.20 13.24 -22.21
CA PHE A 261 5.11 14.19 -22.38
C PHE A 261 4.96 14.73 -23.81
N ASN A 262 5.84 14.34 -24.71
CA ASN A 262 5.82 14.67 -26.12
C ASN A 262 5.57 13.43 -26.99
N GLY A 263 5.17 12.31 -26.39
CA GLY A 263 4.96 11.04 -27.10
C GLY A 263 6.25 10.30 -27.49
N ASN A 264 7.40 10.74 -26.98
CA ASN A 264 8.67 10.12 -27.32
C ASN A 264 9.07 9.02 -26.36
N GLY A 265 8.22 8.47 -25.62
CA GLY A 265 8.45 7.36 -24.69
C GLY A 265 9.82 7.32 -23.98
N ILE A 266 9.83 7.24 -22.71
CA ILE A 266 11.08 7.00 -21.95
C ILE A 266 11.52 5.54 -22.02
N GLY A 267 10.70 4.69 -22.63
CA GLY A 267 10.99 3.26 -22.78
C GLY A 267 10.95 2.49 -21.47
N ALA A 268 10.28 3.04 -20.44
CA ALA A 268 10.12 2.34 -19.19
C ALA A 268 9.21 1.13 -19.37
N THR A 269 9.71 -0.03 -18.99
CA THR A 269 8.90 -1.24 -18.86
C THR A 269 8.65 -1.45 -17.36
N TYR A 270 7.38 -1.47 -16.98
CA TYR A 270 7.00 -1.77 -15.61
C TYR A 270 6.94 -3.27 -15.39
N LEU A 271 7.33 -3.69 -14.21
CA LEU A 271 7.23 -5.08 -13.79
C LEU A 271 5.75 -5.50 -13.75
N THR A 272 5.43 -6.61 -14.41
CA THR A 272 4.08 -7.17 -14.40
C THR A 272 4.10 -8.60 -13.89
N ARG A 273 3.08 -8.98 -13.15
CA ARG A 273 2.90 -10.36 -12.69
C ARG A 273 2.63 -11.32 -13.86
N ALA A 274 2.05 -10.82 -14.93
CA ALA A 274 1.78 -11.61 -16.14
C ALA A 274 3.04 -12.15 -16.81
N ASP A 275 4.13 -11.39 -16.74
CA ASP A 275 5.46 -11.79 -17.25
C ASP A 275 6.55 -11.26 -16.32
N PHE A 276 6.57 -11.75 -15.10
CA PHE A 276 7.44 -11.26 -14.02
C PHE A 276 8.93 -11.33 -14.40
N LYS A 277 9.31 -12.34 -15.15
CA LYS A 277 10.69 -12.51 -15.61
C LYS A 277 11.04 -11.64 -16.80
N GLY A 278 10.13 -11.55 -17.79
CA GLY A 278 10.38 -10.80 -19.01
C GLY A 278 10.30 -9.29 -18.83
N THR A 279 9.54 -8.82 -17.84
CA THR A 279 9.39 -7.39 -17.53
C THR A 279 10.27 -6.94 -16.37
N PHE A 280 11.10 -7.82 -15.80
CA PHE A 280 12.05 -7.42 -14.76
C PHE A 280 13.03 -6.37 -15.29
N PRO A 281 13.18 -5.23 -14.62
CA PRO A 281 14.08 -4.16 -15.07
C PRO A 281 15.53 -4.63 -15.12
N THR A 282 16.11 -4.65 -16.31
CA THR A 282 17.51 -5.07 -16.55
C THR A 282 18.42 -3.91 -16.89
N GLN A 283 17.85 -2.73 -17.13
CA GLN A 283 18.59 -1.52 -17.49
C GLN A 283 18.05 -0.34 -16.70
N PHE A 284 18.95 0.56 -16.34
CA PHE A 284 18.58 1.85 -15.78
C PHE A 284 18.21 2.79 -16.92
N LEU A 285 17.05 3.41 -16.81
CA LEU A 285 16.67 4.44 -17.75
C LEU A 285 17.47 5.71 -17.50
N PRO A 286 17.94 6.39 -18.53
CA PRO A 286 18.56 7.69 -18.35
C PRO A 286 17.55 8.67 -17.79
N ALA A 287 18.01 9.61 -16.98
CA ALA A 287 17.19 10.70 -16.51
C ALA A 287 16.63 11.48 -17.69
N VAL A 288 15.32 11.62 -17.77
CA VAL A 288 14.63 12.37 -18.80
C VAL A 288 14.19 13.72 -18.25
N ALA A 289 14.33 14.72 -19.04
CA ALA A 289 14.01 16.08 -18.70
C ALA A 289 12.53 16.38 -18.94
N MET A 290 11.85 16.89 -17.95
CA MET A 290 10.42 17.18 -18.01
C MET A 290 10.07 18.57 -18.56
N GLY A 291 11.05 19.46 -18.78
CA GLY A 291 10.85 20.76 -19.43
C GLY A 291 9.71 21.61 -18.87
N ASP A 292 9.09 22.40 -19.74
CA ASP A 292 8.00 23.33 -19.41
C ASP A 292 6.75 22.65 -18.81
N TRP A 293 6.56 21.36 -19.09
CA TRP A 293 5.41 20.62 -18.60
C TRP A 293 5.35 20.57 -17.08
N TYR A 294 6.50 20.36 -16.42
CA TYR A 294 6.55 20.31 -14.96
C TYR A 294 6.09 21.61 -14.31
N GLU A 295 6.53 22.74 -14.80
CA GLU A 295 6.09 24.04 -14.24
C GLU A 295 4.57 24.22 -14.34
N LYS A 296 3.99 23.79 -15.47
CA LYS A 296 2.56 23.91 -15.70
C LYS A 296 1.75 22.90 -14.87
N THR A 297 2.20 21.66 -14.81
CA THR A 297 1.47 20.60 -14.10
C THR A 297 1.66 20.69 -12.58
N TYR A 298 2.86 21.00 -12.11
CA TYR A 298 3.11 21.13 -10.68
C TYR A 298 2.33 22.30 -10.08
N ARG A 299 2.23 23.43 -10.79
CA ARG A 299 1.38 24.56 -10.36
C ARG A 299 -0.10 24.23 -10.32
N VAL A 300 -0.54 23.37 -11.21
CA VAL A 300 -1.96 22.91 -11.25
C VAL A 300 -2.24 21.85 -10.18
N LEU A 301 -1.21 21.07 -9.80
CA LEU A 301 -1.34 20.00 -8.83
C LEU A 301 -0.96 20.40 -7.40
N THR A 302 -0.54 21.65 -7.16
CA THR A 302 -0.32 22.11 -5.78
C THR A 302 -1.68 22.30 -5.08
N PRO A 303 -2.05 21.41 -4.17
CA PRO A 303 -3.32 21.51 -3.46
C PRO A 303 -3.46 22.78 -2.63
N TRP A 304 -2.35 23.47 -2.40
CA TRP A 304 -2.23 24.61 -1.51
C TRP A 304 -2.84 25.90 -2.06
N ASP A 305 -2.82 26.12 -3.39
CA ASP A 305 -3.42 27.32 -3.98
C ASP A 305 -4.95 27.30 -3.94
N ASP A 306 -5.56 26.10 -3.83
CA ASP A 306 -7.01 25.90 -3.78
C ASP A 306 -7.52 25.51 -2.39
N TYR A 307 -6.63 25.26 -1.43
CA TYR A 307 -7.04 24.94 -0.07
C TYR A 307 -7.53 26.22 0.64
N LYS A 308 -8.84 26.37 0.69
CA LYS A 308 -9.53 27.47 1.39
C LYS A 308 -10.04 27.07 2.77
N GLY A 309 -9.66 25.89 3.23
CA GLY A 309 -9.97 25.43 4.57
C GLY A 309 -9.08 26.08 5.63
N GLU A 310 -9.58 26.20 6.84
CA GLU A 310 -8.74 26.58 7.98
C GLU A 310 -7.73 25.46 8.24
N VAL A 311 -6.46 25.82 8.44
CA VAL A 311 -5.44 24.87 8.87
C VAL A 311 -5.79 24.45 10.30
N PRO A 312 -6.02 23.17 10.58
CA PRO A 312 -6.64 22.73 11.83
C PRO A 312 -5.89 23.11 13.13
N TYR A 313 -4.64 23.47 13.05
CA TYR A 313 -3.78 23.64 14.25
C TYR A 313 -3.13 25.03 14.31
N GLN A 314 -3.87 26.09 14.02
CA GLN A 314 -3.33 27.46 14.08
C GLN A 314 -3.48 28.15 15.45
N ASN A 315 -4.15 27.54 16.41
CA ASN A 315 -4.47 28.24 17.65
C ASN A 315 -3.23 28.49 18.51
N GLN A 316 -2.29 27.61 18.56
CA GLN A 316 -1.06 27.69 19.38
C GLN A 316 -1.33 28.10 20.85
N ASP A 317 -2.55 27.79 21.32
CA ASP A 317 -3.00 28.12 22.69
C ASP A 317 -2.77 26.95 23.68
N GLY A 318 -2.22 25.85 23.21
CA GLY A 318 -1.83 24.72 24.04
C GLY A 318 -0.76 25.11 25.06
N THR A 319 -0.90 24.62 26.27
CA THR A 319 0.00 24.92 27.41
C THR A 319 0.84 23.72 27.84
N VAL A 320 0.45 22.52 27.38
CA VAL A 320 1.05 21.25 27.75
C VAL A 320 2.44 21.11 27.13
N MET A 321 3.37 20.60 27.91
CA MET A 321 4.74 20.28 27.48
C MET A 321 4.87 18.77 27.20
N ILE A 322 5.82 18.37 26.37
CA ILE A 322 6.14 16.95 26.15
C ILE A 322 6.34 16.18 27.46
N ALA A 323 6.93 16.84 28.47
CA ALA A 323 7.13 16.24 29.78
C ALA A 323 5.83 15.86 30.50
N ASP A 324 4.75 16.56 30.22
CA ASP A 324 3.46 16.37 30.88
C ASP A 324 2.69 15.16 30.32
N VAL A 325 3.03 14.73 29.10
CA VAL A 325 2.39 13.58 28.44
C VAL A 325 3.21 12.28 28.56
N ILE A 326 4.39 12.34 29.17
CA ILE A 326 5.19 11.12 29.43
C ILE A 326 4.41 10.16 30.33
N GLY A 327 4.22 8.93 29.85
CA GLY A 327 3.50 7.88 30.59
C GLY A 327 1.98 8.01 30.56
N LYS A 328 1.43 8.90 29.76
CA LYS A 328 -0.01 9.00 29.48
C LYS A 328 -0.43 8.00 28.42
N ASP A 329 -1.66 7.54 28.51
CA ASP A 329 -2.27 6.69 27.49
C ASP A 329 -2.41 7.47 26.18
N TYR A 330 -2.44 6.73 25.04
CA TYR A 330 -2.47 7.32 23.71
C TYR A 330 -3.68 8.24 23.46
N ASP A 331 -4.82 7.96 24.10
CA ASP A 331 -6.08 8.69 24.01
C ASP A 331 -6.26 9.73 25.13
N ASP A 332 -5.21 10.03 25.92
CA ASP A 332 -5.27 11.08 26.94
C ASP A 332 -5.44 12.45 26.27
N PRO A 333 -6.45 13.26 26.69
CA PRO A 333 -6.73 14.57 26.10
C PRO A 333 -5.54 15.56 26.12
N LEU A 334 -4.55 15.33 26.97
CA LEU A 334 -3.34 16.17 27.02
C LEU A 334 -2.52 16.11 25.73
N TRP A 335 -2.68 15.04 24.91
CA TRP A 335 -2.05 14.97 23.61
C TRP A 335 -2.61 16.00 22.63
N ASP A 336 -3.92 16.23 22.65
CA ASP A 336 -4.56 17.25 21.81
C ASP A 336 -4.08 18.66 22.21
N ASP A 337 -3.94 18.93 23.52
CA ASP A 337 -3.44 20.22 24.00
C ASP A 337 -1.95 20.42 23.64
N LEU A 338 -1.14 19.37 23.70
CA LEU A 338 0.25 19.41 23.23
C LEU A 338 0.33 19.72 21.73
N LEU A 339 -0.49 19.05 20.92
CA LEU A 339 -0.54 19.28 19.48
C LEU A 339 -1.01 20.69 19.12
N ASN A 340 -1.99 21.22 19.87
CA ASN A 340 -2.47 22.60 19.71
C ASN A 340 -1.42 23.65 20.07
N ARG A 341 -0.37 23.29 20.77
CA ARG A 341 0.74 24.18 21.09
C ARG A 341 1.70 24.35 19.93
N LEU A 342 1.83 23.36 19.08
CA LEU A 342 2.78 23.35 17.99
C LEU A 342 2.28 24.17 16.80
N SER A 343 3.15 24.94 16.19
CA SER A 343 2.87 25.58 14.92
C SER A 343 2.82 24.53 13.81
N TYR A 344 2.14 24.83 12.73
CA TYR A 344 2.09 23.98 11.56
C TYR A 344 3.49 23.67 10.98
N ALA A 345 4.39 24.65 11.04
CA ALA A 345 5.77 24.47 10.60
C ALA A 345 6.52 23.44 11.49
N GLU A 346 6.33 23.51 12.80
CA GLU A 346 6.93 22.56 13.74
C GLU A 346 6.37 21.14 13.57
N LEU A 347 5.06 21.01 13.26
CA LEU A 347 4.46 19.72 12.97
C LEU A 347 4.97 19.08 11.67
N ILE A 348 5.38 19.90 10.69
CA ILE A 348 5.98 19.40 9.44
C ILE A 348 7.44 18.97 9.65
N GLU A 349 8.13 19.57 10.61
CA GLU A 349 9.53 19.26 10.93
C GLU A 349 9.69 18.02 11.84
N LEU A 350 8.62 17.56 12.51
CA LEU A 350 8.58 16.34 13.29
C LEU A 350 8.45 15.09 12.42
#